data_0f83f1f4cd81160bdc7d26d3e66dd296
#
_entry.id   0f83f1f4cd81160bdc7d26d3e66dd296
#
_cell.length_a   1.000
_cell.length_b   1.000
_cell.length_c   1.000
_cell.angle_alpha   90.00
_cell.angle_beta   90.00
_cell.angle_gamma   90.00
#
_symmetry.space_group_name_H-M   'P 1'
#
loop_
_entity.id
_entity.type
_entity.pdbx_description
1 polymer ?
#
loop_
_entity_poly.entity_id
_entity_poly.type
_entity_poly.pdbx_seq_one_letter_code
_entity_poly.pdbx_strand_id
1 'polypeptide(L)'
;ISQQALSDCISRMESELGCRLFERRQGLELTYGGRQYRAAVKRMLDLYKQTVVMLNDINENIRGELRVGISYTRGQAILPMVLPEFVRRFPLVELSVQEDSTQMLESLLERGEIDVMIGFAPFRIDRAESFPLMKDRLHLVIPKILLRDRWSTTEQIEARLSAFRADHDISIFRDFPFVMLKEGDRIRTIMDQAFKKARIKPLIKFETNNTQTAMALAAEGIGIAVCPELYLNSNYVASGTAGSYIRQLVEVCPLFDDSLSDTIAIGYNKDRYCSKTAESFIRLCLEKMHGAEYPTPFQGTPAEI
;
A
#
# COMPACT_ATOMS: atom_id res chain seq x y z
N ILE A 1 33.59 18.94 1.14
CA ILE A 1 33.58 20.40 1.41
C ILE A 1 34.07 20.59 2.84
N SER A 2 35.03 21.49 3.09
CA SER A 2 35.50 21.79 4.43
C SER A 2 34.38 22.49 5.26
N GLN A 3 34.42 22.35 6.57
CA GLN A 3 33.45 23.00 7.47
C GLN A 3 33.47 24.53 7.31
N GLN A 4 34.64 25.10 7.05
CA GLN A 4 34.80 26.53 6.84
C GLN A 4 34.14 26.99 5.53
N ALA A 5 34.35 26.27 4.43
CA ALA A 5 33.70 26.58 3.16
C ALA A 5 32.16 26.49 3.21
N LEU A 6 31.63 25.53 4.00
CA LEU A 6 30.20 25.45 4.22
C LEU A 6 29.66 26.62 5.04
N SER A 7 30.38 27.02 6.11
CA SER A 7 30.03 28.17 6.94
C SER A 7 30.02 29.47 6.16
N ASP A 8 31.02 29.68 5.29
CA ASP A 8 31.14 30.88 4.42
C ASP A 8 29.99 30.91 3.38
N CYS A 9 29.65 29.76 2.81
CA CYS A 9 28.53 29.61 1.89
C CYS A 9 27.19 29.99 2.55
N ILE A 10 26.94 29.47 3.74
CA ILE A 10 25.75 29.79 4.53
C ILE A 10 25.70 31.28 4.87
N SER A 11 26.80 31.84 5.36
CA SER A 11 26.89 33.28 5.74
C SER A 11 26.62 34.21 4.54
N ARG A 12 27.13 33.86 3.36
CA ARG A 12 26.85 34.58 2.13
C ARG A 12 25.37 34.52 1.76
N MET A 13 24.80 33.34 1.80
CA MET A 13 23.38 33.12 1.50
C MET A 13 22.47 33.88 2.48
N GLU A 14 22.78 33.88 3.78
CA GLU A 14 22.03 34.61 4.80
C GLU A 14 22.15 36.16 4.55
N SER A 15 23.31 36.62 4.11
CA SER A 15 23.53 38.04 3.73
C SER A 15 22.72 38.44 2.50
N GLU A 16 22.68 37.60 1.46
CA GLU A 16 21.91 37.84 0.23
C GLU A 16 20.41 37.85 0.50
N LEU A 17 19.93 36.96 1.39
CA LEU A 17 18.53 36.84 1.75
C LEU A 17 18.06 37.86 2.79
N GLY A 18 19.00 38.55 3.46
CA GLY A 18 18.72 39.51 4.51
C GLY A 18 18.14 38.88 5.80
N CYS A 19 18.23 37.57 5.93
CA CYS A 19 17.72 36.85 7.11
C CYS A 19 18.60 35.66 7.48
N ARG A 20 18.59 35.30 8.77
CA ARG A 20 19.31 34.10 9.24
C ARG A 20 18.50 32.85 8.92
N LEU A 21 19.19 31.81 8.46
CA LEU A 21 18.60 30.51 8.17
C LEU A 21 18.80 29.50 9.33
N PHE A 22 19.87 29.69 10.15
CA PHE A 22 20.21 28.79 11.25
C PHE A 22 20.31 29.54 12.58
N GLU A 23 19.85 28.87 13.68
CA GLU A 23 20.03 29.33 15.04
C GLU A 23 21.47 29.09 15.48
N ARG A 24 22.07 30.07 16.20
CA ARG A 24 23.46 29.97 16.64
C ARG A 24 23.63 29.46 18.09
N ARG A 25 22.54 29.18 18.82
CA ARG A 25 22.61 29.01 20.27
C ARG A 25 22.64 27.59 20.80
N GLN A 26 22.15 26.58 20.09
CA GLN A 26 22.20 25.18 20.58
C GLN A 26 22.02 24.21 19.40
N GLY A 27 23.13 23.86 18.72
CA GLY A 27 23.07 22.92 17.61
C GLY A 27 22.66 23.57 16.27
N LEU A 28 22.58 22.75 15.22
CA LEU A 28 22.27 23.22 13.86
C LEU A 28 20.74 23.16 13.65
N GLU A 29 20.02 24.11 14.24
CA GLU A 29 18.58 24.22 14.07
C GLU A 29 18.22 25.32 13.05
N LEU A 30 17.18 25.08 12.25
CA LEU A 30 16.67 26.07 11.31
C LEU A 30 15.82 27.12 12.03
N THR A 31 16.04 28.41 11.69
CA THR A 31 15.12 29.48 12.06
C THR A 31 13.77 29.30 11.36
N TYR A 32 12.77 30.11 11.67
CA TYR A 32 11.53 30.17 10.87
C TYR A 32 11.84 30.48 9.41
N GLY A 33 12.66 31.49 9.13
CA GLY A 33 13.12 31.83 7.76
C GLY A 33 13.83 30.65 7.08
N GLY A 34 14.72 29.96 7.83
CA GLY A 34 15.41 28.76 7.34
C GLY A 34 14.47 27.63 6.94
N ARG A 35 13.42 27.38 7.73
CA ARG A 35 12.39 26.37 7.38
C ARG A 35 11.64 26.76 6.10
N GLN A 36 11.23 28.02 5.96
CA GLN A 36 10.56 28.51 4.75
C GLN A 36 11.47 28.43 3.52
N TYR A 37 12.72 28.86 3.67
CA TYR A 37 13.71 28.80 2.61
C TYR A 37 13.99 27.37 2.16
N ARG A 38 14.20 26.44 3.11
CA ARG A 38 14.37 25.01 2.82
C ARG A 38 13.18 24.43 2.04
N ALA A 39 11.96 24.80 2.44
CA ALA A 39 10.75 24.34 1.74
C ALA A 39 10.67 24.90 0.31
N ALA A 40 11.07 26.17 0.09
CA ALA A 40 11.12 26.78 -1.23
C ALA A 40 12.20 26.15 -2.12
N VAL A 41 13.42 25.99 -1.61
CA VAL A 41 14.53 25.35 -2.34
C VAL A 41 14.19 23.90 -2.69
N LYS A 42 13.56 23.15 -1.77
CA LYS A 42 13.13 21.79 -2.07
C LYS A 42 12.16 21.74 -3.26
N ARG A 43 11.21 22.69 -3.34
CA ARG A 43 10.29 22.82 -4.49
C ARG A 43 11.02 23.20 -5.80
N MET A 44 12.00 24.11 -5.74
CA MET A 44 12.79 24.49 -6.93
C MET A 44 13.61 23.32 -7.47
N LEU A 45 14.28 22.58 -6.58
CA LEU A 45 15.05 21.39 -6.96
C LEU A 45 14.16 20.29 -7.54
N ASP A 46 12.98 20.15 -7.00
CA ASP A 46 11.99 19.19 -7.45
C ASP A 46 11.46 19.53 -8.85
N LEU A 47 11.13 20.80 -9.10
CA LEU A 47 10.77 21.29 -10.43
C LEU A 47 11.89 21.08 -11.45
N TYR A 48 13.14 21.36 -11.06
CA TYR A 48 14.30 21.09 -11.91
C TYR A 48 14.42 19.60 -12.27
N LYS A 49 14.29 18.71 -11.30
CA LYS A 49 14.31 17.25 -11.54
C LYS A 49 13.20 16.82 -12.50
N GLN A 50 11.97 17.30 -12.31
CA GLN A 50 10.85 17.00 -13.21
C GLN A 50 11.14 17.48 -14.65
N THR A 51 11.73 18.66 -14.79
CA THR A 51 12.13 19.19 -16.11
C THR A 51 13.17 18.31 -16.78
N VAL A 52 14.18 17.83 -16.03
CA VAL A 52 15.20 16.92 -16.57
C VAL A 52 14.58 15.59 -17.01
N VAL A 53 13.67 15.04 -16.22
CA VAL A 53 12.93 13.80 -16.59
C VAL A 53 12.11 14.01 -17.85
N MET A 54 11.36 15.12 -17.94
CA MET A 54 10.57 15.47 -19.12
C MET A 54 11.45 15.59 -20.39
N LEU A 55 12.61 16.24 -20.29
CA LEU A 55 13.54 16.37 -21.42
C LEU A 55 14.14 15.01 -21.84
N ASN A 56 14.42 14.12 -20.88
CA ASN A 56 14.88 12.77 -21.18
C ASN A 56 13.79 11.94 -21.87
N ASP A 57 12.54 12.08 -21.47
CA ASP A 57 11.41 11.41 -22.09
C ASP A 57 11.17 11.87 -23.54
N ILE A 58 11.40 13.16 -23.84
CA ILE A 58 11.36 13.70 -25.21
C ILE A 58 12.40 13.01 -26.10
N ASN A 59 13.60 12.76 -25.56
CA ASN A 59 14.69 12.11 -26.28
C ASN A 59 14.59 10.59 -26.39
N GLU A 60 13.43 10.00 -26.05
CA GLU A 60 13.17 8.54 -26.06
C GLU A 60 14.14 7.71 -25.19
N ASN A 61 14.97 8.35 -24.40
CA ASN A 61 15.85 7.70 -23.44
C ASN A 61 15.07 7.38 -22.15
N ILE A 62 14.33 6.28 -22.13
CA ILE A 62 13.65 5.81 -20.93
C ILE A 62 14.71 5.33 -19.93
N ARG A 63 15.24 6.27 -19.18
CA ARG A 63 16.24 6.10 -18.11
C ARG A 63 15.81 6.95 -16.92
N GLY A 64 16.26 6.55 -15.74
CA GLY A 64 16.02 7.31 -14.52
C GLY A 64 15.47 6.44 -13.42
N GLU A 65 14.88 7.06 -12.42
CA GLU A 65 14.34 6.42 -11.24
C GLU A 65 12.81 6.37 -11.33
N LEU A 66 12.22 5.24 -10.95
CA LEU A 66 10.80 5.11 -10.68
C LEU A 66 10.61 4.74 -9.20
N ARG A 67 9.92 5.59 -8.46
CA ARG A 67 9.63 5.41 -7.03
C ARG A 67 8.17 5.02 -6.85
N VAL A 68 7.95 3.78 -6.42
CA VAL A 68 6.63 3.20 -6.24
C VAL A 68 6.30 3.09 -4.75
N GLY A 69 5.19 3.67 -4.33
CA GLY A 69 4.65 3.51 -2.99
C GLY A 69 3.58 2.42 -2.94
N ILE A 70 3.67 1.50 -1.99
CA ILE A 70 2.69 0.42 -1.81
C ILE A 70 2.67 -0.03 -0.36
N SER A 71 1.53 -0.55 0.15
CA SER A 71 1.52 -1.15 1.48
C SER A 71 2.13 -2.55 1.48
N TYR A 72 2.75 -2.96 2.61
CA TYR A 72 3.41 -4.26 2.77
C TYR A 72 2.60 -5.44 2.23
N THR A 73 1.35 -5.58 2.69
CA THR A 73 0.50 -6.71 2.31
C THR A 73 0.24 -6.76 0.80
N ARG A 74 0.03 -5.59 0.17
CA ARG A 74 -0.19 -5.49 -1.28
C ARG A 74 1.10 -5.64 -2.06
N GLY A 75 2.21 -5.12 -1.54
CA GLY A 75 3.53 -5.27 -2.13
C GLY A 75 3.87 -6.74 -2.36
N GLN A 76 3.68 -7.57 -1.35
CA GLN A 76 3.93 -9.01 -1.46
C GLN A 76 3.08 -9.72 -2.54
N ALA A 77 1.88 -9.22 -2.81
CA ALA A 77 1.00 -9.83 -3.81
C ALA A 77 1.19 -9.24 -5.21
N ILE A 78 1.29 -7.92 -5.36
CA ILE A 78 1.26 -7.22 -6.66
C ILE A 78 2.66 -7.13 -7.27
N LEU A 79 3.69 -6.77 -6.49
CA LEU A 79 5.02 -6.52 -7.05
C LEU A 79 5.62 -7.75 -7.77
N PRO A 80 5.51 -8.99 -7.25
CA PRO A 80 6.01 -10.17 -7.97
C PRO A 80 5.31 -10.44 -9.30
N MET A 81 4.07 -9.95 -9.48
CA MET A 81 3.33 -10.11 -10.75
C MET A 81 3.77 -9.09 -11.80
N VAL A 82 4.20 -7.90 -11.38
CA VAL A 82 4.45 -6.75 -12.26
C VAL A 82 5.95 -6.52 -12.48
N LEU A 83 6.75 -6.50 -11.41
CA LEU A 83 8.15 -6.09 -11.49
C LEU A 83 9.03 -6.95 -12.42
N PRO A 84 8.90 -8.29 -12.48
CA PRO A 84 9.74 -9.09 -13.36
C PRO A 84 9.60 -8.70 -14.84
N GLU A 85 8.39 -8.33 -15.26
CA GLU A 85 8.16 -7.88 -16.63
C GLU A 85 8.60 -6.44 -16.83
N PHE A 86 8.34 -5.56 -15.86
CA PHE A 86 8.75 -4.16 -15.93
C PHE A 86 10.28 -4.04 -16.06
N VAL A 87 11.05 -4.73 -15.23
CA VAL A 87 12.53 -4.72 -15.28
C VAL A 87 13.06 -5.24 -16.62
N ARG A 88 12.40 -6.26 -17.22
CA ARG A 88 12.80 -6.75 -18.55
C ARG A 88 12.52 -5.74 -19.65
N ARG A 89 11.37 -5.01 -19.57
CA ARG A 89 11.01 -3.99 -20.59
C ARG A 89 11.87 -2.72 -20.43
N PHE A 90 12.26 -2.37 -19.21
CA PHE A 90 12.97 -1.13 -18.88
C PHE A 90 14.23 -1.39 -18.03
N PRO A 91 15.26 -2.04 -18.61
CA PRO A 91 16.44 -2.48 -17.86
C PRO A 91 17.35 -1.32 -17.37
N LEU A 92 17.16 -0.10 -17.88
CA LEU A 92 17.92 1.09 -17.51
C LEU A 92 17.19 1.99 -16.50
N VAL A 93 16.04 1.55 -16.01
CA VAL A 93 15.27 2.26 -14.98
C VAL A 93 15.64 1.70 -13.61
N GLU A 94 16.07 2.59 -12.73
CA GLU A 94 16.27 2.28 -11.32
C GLU A 94 14.92 2.27 -10.60
N LEU A 95 14.59 1.15 -9.96
CA LEU A 95 13.36 0.98 -9.22
C LEU A 95 13.58 1.16 -7.72
N SER A 96 12.80 2.05 -7.12
CA SER A 96 12.73 2.22 -5.67
C SER A 96 11.31 1.93 -5.19
N VAL A 97 11.16 1.05 -4.21
CA VAL A 97 9.86 0.71 -3.62
C VAL A 97 9.82 1.18 -2.18
N GLN A 98 8.85 2.03 -1.88
CA GLN A 98 8.56 2.48 -0.52
C GLN A 98 7.35 1.73 0.01
N GLU A 99 7.56 0.91 1.03
CA GLU A 99 6.49 0.19 1.71
C GLU A 99 6.13 0.91 3.02
N ASP A 100 4.86 1.34 3.13
CA ASP A 100 4.38 2.07 4.29
C ASP A 100 2.85 1.99 4.45
N SER A 101 2.30 2.64 5.47
CA SER A 101 0.86 2.84 5.66
C SER A 101 0.28 3.71 4.54
N THR A 102 -1.01 3.52 4.22
CA THR A 102 -1.70 4.33 3.19
C THR A 102 -1.54 5.82 3.42
N GLN A 103 -1.70 6.28 4.66
CA GLN A 103 -1.58 7.71 5.02
C GLN A 103 -0.17 8.27 4.76
N MET A 104 0.87 7.50 5.08
CA MET A 104 2.25 7.91 4.80
C MET A 104 2.50 7.96 3.31
N LEU A 105 2.06 6.95 2.55
CA LEU A 105 2.20 6.90 1.10
C LEU A 105 1.49 8.04 0.39
N GLU A 106 0.27 8.40 0.83
CA GLU A 106 -0.44 9.59 0.35
C GLU A 106 0.38 10.86 0.55
N SER A 107 0.95 11.03 1.75
CA SER A 107 1.82 12.17 2.06
C SER A 107 3.11 12.18 1.22
N LEU A 108 3.71 11.02 0.94
CA LEU A 108 4.88 10.89 0.08
C LEU A 108 4.54 11.24 -1.38
N LEU A 109 3.38 10.80 -1.88
CA LEU A 109 2.90 11.12 -3.22
C LEU A 109 2.63 12.62 -3.39
N GLU A 110 1.99 13.24 -2.40
CA GLU A 110 1.72 14.68 -2.39
C GLU A 110 3.04 15.48 -2.43
N ARG A 111 4.04 15.07 -1.65
CA ARG A 111 5.37 15.70 -1.64
C ARG A 111 6.24 15.34 -2.85
N GLY A 112 5.82 14.35 -3.68
CA GLY A 112 6.58 13.83 -4.81
C GLY A 112 7.85 13.07 -4.40
N GLU A 113 7.83 12.47 -3.24
CA GLU A 113 8.88 11.57 -2.77
C GLU A 113 8.69 10.15 -3.34
N ILE A 114 7.47 9.83 -3.82
CA ILE A 114 7.14 8.72 -4.72
C ILE A 114 6.43 9.25 -5.97
N ASP A 115 6.54 8.52 -7.08
CA ASP A 115 5.98 8.90 -8.38
C ASP A 115 4.61 8.28 -8.60
N VAL A 116 4.45 7.04 -8.15
CA VAL A 116 3.23 6.24 -8.28
C VAL A 116 2.90 5.62 -6.93
N MET A 117 1.60 5.55 -6.62
CA MET A 117 1.11 4.89 -5.42
C MET A 117 0.10 3.80 -5.79
N ILE A 118 0.20 2.64 -5.13
CA ILE A 118 -0.82 1.59 -5.14
C ILE A 118 -1.45 1.53 -3.74
N GLY A 119 -2.75 1.82 -3.67
CA GLY A 119 -3.45 1.93 -2.40
C GLY A 119 -4.97 1.83 -2.52
N PHE A 120 -5.67 2.10 -1.43
CA PHE A 120 -7.14 2.16 -1.45
C PHE A 120 -7.63 3.43 -2.13
N ALA A 121 -8.62 3.28 -3.03
CA ALA A 121 -9.35 4.41 -3.59
C ALA A 121 -10.53 4.81 -2.68
N PRO A 122 -10.95 6.09 -2.71
CA PRO A 122 -10.26 7.23 -3.31
C PRO A 122 -9.02 7.64 -2.49
N PHE A 123 -7.97 8.11 -3.16
CA PHE A 123 -6.82 8.70 -2.47
C PHE A 123 -7.23 10.02 -1.81
N ARG A 124 -6.77 10.25 -0.58
CA ARG A 124 -7.06 11.49 0.18
C ARG A 124 -6.16 12.66 -0.24
N ILE A 125 -5.93 12.79 -1.53
CA ILE A 125 -5.12 13.83 -2.15
C ILE A 125 -5.99 14.48 -3.21
N ASP A 126 -6.26 15.77 -3.09
CA ASP A 126 -7.16 16.52 -4.00
C ASP A 126 -6.73 16.47 -5.47
N ARG A 127 -5.45 16.27 -5.71
CA ARG A 127 -4.81 16.28 -7.02
C ARG A 127 -4.30 14.93 -7.48
N ALA A 128 -4.77 13.84 -6.90
CA ALA A 128 -4.44 12.51 -7.38
C ALA A 128 -5.33 12.12 -8.57
N GLU A 129 -4.72 11.52 -9.58
CA GLU A 129 -5.39 10.72 -10.59
C GLU A 129 -5.18 9.26 -10.27
N SER A 130 -6.25 8.50 -10.23
CA SER A 130 -6.18 7.08 -9.86
C SER A 130 -7.03 6.21 -10.76
N PHE A 131 -6.51 5.02 -11.05
CA PHE A 131 -7.12 4.01 -11.90
C PHE A 131 -7.40 2.77 -11.07
N PRO A 132 -8.63 2.24 -11.06
CA PRO A 132 -8.96 1.04 -10.31
C PRO A 132 -8.16 -0.16 -10.85
N LEU A 133 -7.51 -0.89 -9.95
CA LEU A 133 -6.81 -2.13 -10.27
C LEU A 133 -7.68 -3.35 -10.01
N MET A 134 -8.31 -3.40 -8.83
CA MET A 134 -9.14 -4.54 -8.44
C MET A 134 -9.97 -4.20 -7.21
N LYS A 135 -10.99 -5.02 -6.98
CA LYS A 135 -11.68 -5.06 -5.68
C LYS A 135 -10.93 -5.99 -4.73
N ASP A 136 -10.79 -5.59 -3.48
CA ASP A 136 -10.17 -6.38 -2.43
C ASP A 136 -11.21 -6.67 -1.34
N ARG A 137 -11.41 -7.94 -1.06
CA ARG A 137 -12.35 -8.44 -0.06
C ARG A 137 -11.59 -8.89 1.17
N LEU A 138 -12.21 -8.78 2.33
CA LEU A 138 -11.67 -9.35 3.55
C LEU A 138 -12.28 -10.73 3.81
N HIS A 139 -11.44 -11.66 4.23
CA HIS A 139 -11.81 -13.01 4.58
C HIS A 139 -11.43 -13.32 6.02
N LEU A 140 -12.29 -14.05 6.72
CA LEU A 140 -11.94 -14.72 7.97
C LEU A 140 -11.11 -15.95 7.63
N VAL A 141 -10.01 -16.12 8.35
CA VAL A 141 -9.14 -17.30 8.33
C VAL A 141 -9.35 -18.02 9.64
N ILE A 142 -10.12 -19.12 9.59
CA ILE A 142 -10.69 -19.79 10.76
C ILE A 142 -9.98 -21.12 10.96
N PRO A 143 -9.27 -21.33 12.07
CA PRO A 143 -8.65 -22.62 12.38
C PRO A 143 -9.66 -23.76 12.43
N LYS A 144 -9.45 -24.84 11.67
CA LYS A 144 -10.32 -26.03 11.69
C LYS A 144 -10.35 -26.69 13.05
N ILE A 145 -9.25 -26.62 13.80
CA ILE A 145 -9.19 -27.16 15.16
C ILE A 145 -10.19 -26.45 16.09
N LEU A 146 -10.27 -25.13 16.04
CA LEU A 146 -11.21 -24.36 16.86
C LEU A 146 -12.67 -24.62 16.47
N LEU A 147 -12.94 -24.88 15.17
CA LEU A 147 -14.28 -25.28 14.72
C LEU A 147 -14.67 -26.65 15.31
N ARG A 148 -13.75 -27.62 15.28
CA ARG A 148 -13.97 -28.96 15.83
C ARG A 148 -14.13 -28.97 17.35
N ASP A 149 -13.37 -28.15 18.05
CA ASP A 149 -13.47 -28.03 19.51
C ASP A 149 -14.78 -27.41 19.94
N ARG A 150 -15.38 -26.55 19.12
CA ARG A 150 -16.62 -25.83 19.45
C ARG A 150 -17.86 -26.50 18.90
N TRP A 151 -17.79 -27.09 17.71
CA TRP A 151 -18.89 -27.74 17.01
C TRP A 151 -18.53 -29.20 16.71
N SER A 152 -19.14 -30.09 17.42
CA SER A 152 -18.71 -31.49 17.57
C SER A 152 -18.78 -32.33 16.29
N THR A 153 -19.58 -31.92 15.29
CA THR A 153 -19.75 -32.70 14.05
C THR A 153 -19.48 -31.87 12.80
N THR A 154 -19.07 -32.52 11.72
CA THR A 154 -18.82 -31.88 10.43
C THR A 154 -20.09 -31.20 9.90
N GLU A 155 -21.26 -31.81 10.09
CA GLU A 155 -22.54 -31.25 9.66
C GLU A 155 -22.87 -29.94 10.40
N GLN A 156 -22.59 -29.88 11.71
CA GLN A 156 -22.76 -28.65 12.48
C GLN A 156 -21.81 -27.55 12.03
N ILE A 157 -20.56 -27.90 11.78
CA ILE A 157 -19.57 -26.94 11.25
C ILE A 157 -20.06 -26.37 9.91
N GLU A 158 -20.42 -27.24 8.96
CA GLU A 158 -20.83 -26.78 7.63
C GLU A 158 -22.13 -25.97 7.69
N ALA A 159 -23.13 -26.39 8.47
CA ALA A 159 -24.37 -25.62 8.67
C ALA A 159 -24.10 -24.20 9.21
N ARG A 160 -23.19 -24.06 10.20
CA ARG A 160 -22.82 -22.79 10.79
C ARG A 160 -22.05 -21.91 9.82
N LEU A 161 -21.07 -22.48 9.09
CA LEU A 161 -20.30 -21.74 8.09
C LEU A 161 -21.16 -21.34 6.89
N SER A 162 -22.11 -22.19 6.45
CA SER A 162 -23.07 -21.86 5.40
C SER A 162 -24.00 -20.72 5.81
N ALA A 163 -24.48 -20.71 7.06
CA ALA A 163 -25.25 -19.58 7.60
C ALA A 163 -24.41 -18.29 7.59
N PHE A 164 -23.16 -18.36 8.08
CA PHE A 164 -22.27 -17.20 8.05
C PHE A 164 -22.00 -16.68 6.64
N ARG A 165 -21.80 -17.56 5.65
CA ARG A 165 -21.61 -17.15 4.25
C ARG A 165 -22.84 -16.48 3.65
N ALA A 166 -24.04 -16.75 4.18
CA ALA A 166 -25.30 -16.19 3.71
C ALA A 166 -25.64 -14.82 4.32
N ASP A 167 -25.38 -14.64 5.62
CA ASP A 167 -25.79 -13.45 6.38
C ASP A 167 -24.62 -12.59 6.88
N HIS A 168 -23.39 -13.13 6.82
CA HIS A 168 -22.16 -12.49 7.32
C HIS A 168 -22.24 -12.04 8.79
N ASP A 169 -23.06 -12.74 9.61
CA ASP A 169 -23.18 -12.43 11.03
C ASP A 169 -21.99 -12.96 11.83
N ILE A 170 -21.03 -12.10 12.09
CA ILE A 170 -19.83 -12.43 12.88
C ILE A 170 -20.15 -12.86 14.31
N SER A 171 -21.39 -12.68 14.79
CA SER A 171 -21.78 -13.03 16.16
C SER A 171 -21.70 -14.53 16.43
N ILE A 172 -21.69 -15.39 15.41
CA ILE A 172 -21.50 -16.83 15.56
C ILE A 172 -20.11 -17.19 16.11
N PHE A 173 -19.12 -16.27 15.95
CA PHE A 173 -17.76 -16.44 16.43
C PHE A 173 -17.49 -15.71 17.76
N ARG A 174 -18.53 -15.28 18.51
CA ARG A 174 -18.39 -14.49 19.76
C ARG A 174 -17.49 -15.12 20.82
N ASP A 175 -17.50 -16.44 20.89
CA ASP A 175 -16.74 -17.20 21.88
C ASP A 175 -15.41 -17.74 21.34
N PHE A 176 -15.04 -17.37 20.10
CA PHE A 176 -13.77 -17.76 19.51
C PHE A 176 -12.68 -16.75 19.85
N PRO A 177 -11.43 -17.21 20.00
CA PRO A 177 -10.29 -16.30 20.09
C PRO A 177 -9.97 -15.67 18.73
N PHE A 178 -9.44 -14.45 18.76
CA PHE A 178 -9.01 -13.73 17.57
C PHE A 178 -7.52 -13.38 17.64
N VAL A 179 -6.86 -13.40 16.49
CA VAL A 179 -5.57 -12.81 16.22
C VAL A 179 -5.80 -11.56 15.37
N MET A 180 -5.51 -10.38 15.94
CA MET A 180 -5.87 -9.12 15.33
C MET A 180 -4.65 -8.33 14.88
N LEU A 181 -4.85 -7.44 13.90
CA LEU A 181 -3.88 -6.38 13.63
C LEU A 181 -4.00 -5.30 14.72
N LYS A 182 -2.91 -4.55 14.94
CA LYS A 182 -2.88 -3.49 15.94
C LYS A 182 -3.79 -2.31 15.56
N GLU A 183 -4.16 -1.52 16.56
CA GLU A 183 -4.89 -0.27 16.38
C GLU A 183 -4.16 0.66 15.39
N GLY A 184 -4.94 1.37 14.56
CA GLY A 184 -4.43 2.18 13.46
C GLY A 184 -4.34 1.45 12.12
N ASP A 185 -4.37 0.11 12.09
CA ASP A 185 -4.53 -0.65 10.86
C ASP A 185 -5.97 -0.58 10.33
N ARG A 186 -6.10 -0.54 9.00
CA ARG A 186 -7.43 -0.46 8.36
C ARG A 186 -8.27 -1.72 8.62
N ILE A 187 -7.67 -2.91 8.53
CA ILE A 187 -8.37 -4.18 8.79
C ILE A 187 -8.86 -4.21 10.24
N ARG A 188 -8.04 -3.74 11.19
CA ARG A 188 -8.43 -3.61 12.58
C ARG A 188 -9.64 -2.69 12.74
N THR A 189 -9.64 -1.54 12.12
CA THR A 189 -10.75 -0.58 12.17
C THR A 189 -12.05 -1.20 11.63
N ILE A 190 -11.98 -1.93 10.52
CA ILE A 190 -13.13 -2.63 9.93
C ILE A 190 -13.66 -3.71 10.88
N MET A 191 -12.75 -4.50 11.47
CA MET A 191 -13.14 -5.55 12.42
C MET A 191 -13.78 -4.99 13.70
N ASP A 192 -13.23 -3.91 14.25
CA ASP A 192 -13.81 -3.26 15.43
C ASP A 192 -15.23 -2.73 15.15
N GLN A 193 -15.48 -2.22 13.94
CA GLN A 193 -16.83 -1.83 13.50
C GLN A 193 -17.75 -3.04 13.35
N ALA A 194 -17.26 -4.14 12.77
CA ALA A 194 -18.03 -5.39 12.65
C ALA A 194 -18.41 -5.95 14.03
N PHE A 195 -17.49 -6.02 14.98
CA PHE A 195 -17.74 -6.44 16.35
C PHE A 195 -18.75 -5.53 17.06
N LYS A 196 -18.62 -4.22 16.90
CA LYS A 196 -19.56 -3.25 17.47
C LYS A 196 -20.97 -3.42 16.88
N LYS A 197 -21.10 -3.60 15.57
CA LYS A 197 -22.38 -3.84 14.89
C LYS A 197 -23.03 -5.13 15.39
N ALA A 198 -22.25 -6.19 15.53
CA ALA A 198 -22.71 -7.50 16.04
C ALA A 198 -22.91 -7.51 17.57
N ARG A 199 -22.58 -6.44 18.29
CA ARG A 199 -22.65 -6.32 19.76
C ARG A 199 -21.88 -7.44 20.48
N ILE A 200 -20.69 -7.77 19.99
CA ILE A 200 -19.77 -8.72 20.61
C ILE A 200 -18.51 -8.02 21.10
N LYS A 201 -17.96 -8.54 22.20
CA LYS A 201 -16.63 -8.17 22.68
C LYS A 201 -15.68 -9.30 22.28
N PRO A 202 -14.75 -9.09 21.31
CA PRO A 202 -13.88 -10.14 20.84
C PRO A 202 -12.89 -10.58 21.92
N LEU A 203 -12.59 -11.87 21.97
CA LEU A 203 -11.49 -12.40 22.77
C LEU A 203 -10.19 -12.30 21.98
N ILE A 204 -9.48 -11.17 22.06
CA ILE A 204 -8.23 -10.97 21.37
C ILE A 204 -7.12 -11.68 22.15
N LYS A 205 -6.51 -12.72 21.56
CA LYS A 205 -5.42 -13.51 22.15
C LYS A 205 -4.05 -12.96 21.76
N PHE A 206 -3.93 -12.37 20.57
CA PHE A 206 -2.67 -11.85 20.06
C PHE A 206 -2.89 -10.67 19.13
N GLU A 207 -1.99 -9.70 19.16
CA GLU A 207 -1.98 -8.55 18.25
C GLU A 207 -0.63 -8.44 17.54
N THR A 208 -0.66 -8.15 16.24
CA THR A 208 0.53 -7.99 15.40
C THR A 208 0.33 -6.87 14.39
N ASN A 209 1.42 -6.36 13.80
CA ASN A 209 1.36 -5.44 12.66
C ASN A 209 1.46 -6.17 11.31
N ASN A 210 1.57 -7.49 11.31
CA ASN A 210 1.87 -8.29 10.13
C ASN A 210 0.77 -9.32 9.87
N THR A 211 0.07 -9.16 8.73
CA THR A 211 -0.99 -10.08 8.29
C THR A 211 -0.49 -11.51 8.13
N GLN A 212 0.72 -11.70 7.63
CA GLN A 212 1.33 -13.03 7.47
C GLN A 212 1.51 -13.74 8.81
N THR A 213 2.00 -13.01 9.82
CA THR A 213 2.11 -13.54 11.19
C THR A 213 0.74 -13.89 11.75
N ALA A 214 -0.28 -13.05 11.53
CA ALA A 214 -1.63 -13.34 11.98
C ALA A 214 -2.19 -14.63 11.34
N MET A 215 -1.96 -14.81 10.04
CA MET A 215 -2.39 -16.02 9.31
C MET A 215 -1.66 -17.27 9.77
N ALA A 216 -0.34 -17.18 10.00
CA ALA A 216 0.44 -18.31 10.51
C ALA A 216 -0.03 -18.74 11.90
N LEU A 217 -0.30 -17.78 12.80
CA LEU A 217 -0.85 -18.06 14.13
C LEU A 217 -2.27 -18.64 14.06
N ALA A 218 -3.08 -18.19 13.10
CA ALA A 218 -4.39 -18.81 12.86
C ALA A 218 -4.24 -20.27 12.41
N ALA A 219 -3.33 -20.57 11.50
CA ALA A 219 -3.06 -21.94 11.07
C ALA A 219 -2.67 -22.86 12.24
N GLU A 220 -1.96 -22.33 13.23
CA GLU A 220 -1.56 -23.04 14.46
C GLU A 220 -2.71 -23.07 15.53
N GLY A 221 -3.90 -22.57 15.22
CA GLY A 221 -5.05 -22.68 16.11
C GLY A 221 -5.15 -21.62 17.21
N ILE A 222 -4.34 -20.56 17.18
CA ILE A 222 -4.31 -19.51 18.23
C ILE A 222 -5.61 -18.69 18.23
N GLY A 223 -6.20 -18.46 17.05
CA GLY A 223 -7.43 -17.69 16.90
C GLY A 223 -7.78 -17.40 15.46
N ILE A 224 -8.97 -16.85 15.24
CA ILE A 224 -9.44 -16.41 13.92
C ILE A 224 -8.65 -15.15 13.52
N ALA A 225 -8.08 -15.16 12.31
CA ALA A 225 -7.43 -13.99 11.71
C ALA A 225 -8.27 -13.43 10.56
N VAL A 226 -7.91 -12.22 10.09
CA VAL A 226 -8.51 -11.58 8.93
C VAL A 226 -7.44 -11.28 7.90
N CYS A 227 -7.76 -11.53 6.64
CA CYS A 227 -6.83 -11.43 5.54
C CYS A 227 -7.50 -10.87 4.28
N PRO A 228 -6.85 -9.98 3.53
CA PRO A 228 -7.28 -9.58 2.19
C PRO A 228 -7.26 -10.74 1.21
N GLU A 229 -8.25 -10.79 0.30
CA GLU A 229 -8.36 -11.81 -0.75
C GLU A 229 -7.13 -11.84 -1.66
N LEU A 230 -6.64 -10.66 -1.99
CA LEU A 230 -5.43 -10.50 -2.79
C LEU A 230 -4.24 -11.27 -2.21
N TYR A 231 -4.09 -11.23 -0.88
CA TYR A 231 -3.02 -11.95 -0.20
C TYR A 231 -3.23 -13.46 -0.25
N LEU A 232 -4.48 -13.93 -0.07
CA LEU A 232 -4.83 -15.35 -0.16
C LEU A 232 -4.55 -15.95 -1.54
N ASN A 233 -4.74 -15.15 -2.59
CA ASN A 233 -4.55 -15.54 -3.98
C ASN A 233 -3.13 -15.31 -4.49
N SER A 234 -2.28 -14.62 -3.71
CA SER A 234 -0.89 -14.39 -4.10
C SER A 234 -0.11 -15.71 -4.23
N ASN A 235 0.85 -15.76 -5.14
CA ASN A 235 1.73 -16.91 -5.33
C ASN A 235 2.47 -17.31 -4.04
N TYR A 236 2.65 -16.38 -3.12
CA TYR A 236 3.27 -16.65 -1.83
C TYR A 236 2.43 -17.61 -0.95
N VAL A 237 1.09 -17.48 -0.99
CA VAL A 237 0.17 -18.34 -0.24
C VAL A 237 -0.36 -19.48 -1.13
N ALA A 238 -0.50 -19.26 -2.44
CA ALA A 238 -1.12 -20.23 -3.35
C ALA A 238 -0.17 -21.37 -3.79
N SER A 239 1.11 -21.10 -3.94
CA SER A 239 2.07 -22.04 -4.55
C SER A 239 3.23 -22.47 -3.65
N GLY A 240 3.41 -21.86 -2.48
CA GLY A 240 4.43 -22.24 -1.52
C GLY A 240 3.99 -23.41 -0.62
N THR A 241 4.96 -24.19 -0.13
CA THR A 241 4.71 -25.25 0.88
C THR A 241 3.99 -24.71 2.11
N ALA A 242 4.28 -23.48 2.53
CA ALA A 242 3.59 -22.79 3.62
C ALA A 242 2.12 -22.50 3.29
N GLY A 243 1.80 -22.10 2.07
CA GLY A 243 0.42 -21.76 1.68
C GLY A 243 -0.48 -22.99 1.55
N SER A 244 0.00 -24.08 1.00
CA SER A 244 -0.74 -25.36 0.96
C SER A 244 -0.98 -25.91 2.36
N TYR A 245 -0.03 -25.78 3.25
CA TYR A 245 -0.13 -26.15 4.66
C TYR A 245 -1.21 -25.32 5.38
N ILE A 246 -1.18 -24.00 5.25
CA ILE A 246 -2.17 -23.10 5.84
C ILE A 246 -3.59 -23.47 5.37
N ARG A 247 -3.81 -23.66 4.06
CA ARG A 247 -5.13 -24.00 3.49
C ARG A 247 -5.69 -25.33 4.00
N GLN A 248 -4.85 -26.28 4.36
CA GLN A 248 -5.29 -27.54 4.95
C GLN A 248 -5.79 -27.37 6.40
N LEU A 249 -5.25 -26.43 7.14
CA LEU A 249 -5.51 -26.22 8.56
C LEU A 249 -6.61 -25.20 8.86
N VAL A 250 -7.01 -24.40 7.87
CA VAL A 250 -8.01 -23.34 8.06
C VAL A 250 -9.19 -23.47 7.12
N GLU A 251 -10.34 -22.92 7.52
CA GLU A 251 -11.43 -22.54 6.64
C GLU A 251 -11.36 -21.06 6.34
N VAL A 252 -11.67 -20.67 5.09
CA VAL A 252 -11.66 -19.29 4.63
C VAL A 252 -13.08 -18.89 4.26
N CYS A 253 -13.58 -17.84 4.87
CA CYS A 253 -14.93 -17.35 4.63
C CYS A 253 -14.90 -15.84 4.35
N PRO A 254 -15.63 -15.33 3.31
CA PRO A 254 -15.79 -13.90 3.11
C PRO A 254 -16.36 -13.25 4.38
N LEU A 255 -15.77 -12.12 4.80
CA LEU A 255 -16.22 -11.40 5.99
C LEU A 255 -17.49 -10.59 5.74
N PHE A 256 -17.64 -10.08 4.51
CA PHE A 256 -18.79 -9.28 4.07
C PHE A 256 -19.22 -9.71 2.67
N ASP A 257 -20.40 -9.24 2.26
CA ASP A 257 -20.82 -9.35 0.88
C ASP A 257 -19.98 -8.47 -0.07
N ASP A 258 -20.17 -8.66 -1.38
CA ASP A 258 -19.39 -7.95 -2.40
C ASP A 258 -19.58 -6.43 -2.39
N SER A 259 -20.66 -5.91 -1.78
CA SER A 259 -20.95 -4.48 -1.71
C SER A 259 -20.00 -3.72 -0.80
N LEU A 260 -19.35 -4.41 0.13
CA LEU A 260 -18.40 -3.85 1.10
C LEU A 260 -16.93 -4.09 0.73
N SER A 261 -16.66 -4.46 -0.54
CA SER A 261 -15.28 -4.60 -1.03
C SER A 261 -14.62 -3.23 -1.21
N ASP A 262 -13.37 -3.14 -0.79
CA ASP A 262 -12.54 -1.97 -1.06
C ASP A 262 -11.98 -2.01 -2.48
N THR A 263 -11.85 -0.85 -3.13
CA THR A 263 -11.16 -0.74 -4.41
C THR A 263 -9.70 -0.43 -4.19
N ILE A 264 -8.81 -1.28 -4.71
CA ILE A 264 -7.39 -0.96 -4.84
C ILE A 264 -7.21 -0.22 -6.16
N ALA A 265 -6.47 0.87 -6.13
CA ALA A 265 -6.15 1.67 -7.30
C ALA A 265 -4.65 1.96 -7.37
N ILE A 266 -4.19 2.25 -8.57
CA ILE A 266 -2.88 2.83 -8.84
C ILE A 266 -3.08 4.28 -9.28
N GLY A 267 -2.21 5.18 -8.84
CA GLY A 267 -2.35 6.58 -9.23
C GLY A 267 -1.11 7.40 -8.99
N TYR A 268 -1.16 8.63 -9.48
CA TYR A 268 -0.08 9.61 -9.42
C TYR A 268 -0.62 11.02 -9.09
N ASN A 269 0.26 11.96 -8.81
CA ASN A 269 -0.11 13.35 -8.53
C ASN A 269 -0.17 14.15 -9.86
N LYS A 270 -1.38 14.67 -10.23
CA LYS A 270 -1.61 15.46 -11.46
C LYS A 270 -0.80 16.75 -11.57
N ASP A 271 -0.42 17.36 -10.44
CA ASP A 271 0.36 18.58 -10.43
C ASP A 271 1.84 18.33 -10.78
N ARG A 272 2.19 17.06 -11.02
CA ARG A 272 3.54 16.64 -11.35
C ARG A 272 3.58 16.02 -12.74
N TYR A 273 4.74 16.15 -13.37
CA TYR A 273 4.98 15.44 -14.62
C TYR A 273 4.93 13.92 -14.39
N CYS A 274 4.01 13.25 -15.06
CA CYS A 274 3.98 11.80 -15.11
C CYS A 274 4.97 11.33 -16.18
N SER A 275 6.08 10.72 -15.74
CA SER A 275 7.11 10.26 -16.68
C SER A 275 6.62 9.09 -17.54
N LYS A 276 7.18 8.91 -18.73
CA LYS A 276 6.91 7.73 -19.59
C LYS A 276 7.15 6.41 -18.83
N THR A 277 8.10 6.41 -17.91
CA THR A 277 8.38 5.27 -17.04
C THR A 277 7.21 5.00 -16.07
N ALA A 278 6.70 6.06 -15.43
CA ALA A 278 5.54 5.96 -14.52
C ALA A 278 4.27 5.53 -15.27
N GLU A 279 4.00 6.14 -16.44
CA GLU A 279 2.90 5.74 -17.32
C GLU A 279 2.99 4.26 -17.72
N SER A 280 4.19 3.82 -18.12
CA SER A 280 4.42 2.43 -18.53
C SER A 280 4.20 1.45 -17.38
N PHE A 281 4.59 1.84 -16.16
CA PHE A 281 4.34 1.04 -14.97
C PHE A 281 2.84 0.96 -14.64
N ILE A 282 2.11 2.07 -14.70
CA ILE A 282 0.66 2.12 -14.49
C ILE A 282 -0.05 1.24 -15.52
N ARG A 283 0.31 1.37 -16.82
CA ARG A 283 -0.24 0.54 -17.90
C ARG A 283 0.00 -0.94 -17.66
N LEU A 284 1.21 -1.32 -17.28
CA LEU A 284 1.54 -2.72 -17.00
C LEU A 284 0.75 -3.28 -15.81
N CYS A 285 0.56 -2.48 -14.75
CA CYS A 285 -0.29 -2.88 -13.63
C CYS A 285 -1.73 -3.13 -14.07
N LEU A 286 -2.32 -2.23 -14.87
CA LEU A 286 -3.67 -2.36 -15.39
C LEU A 286 -3.79 -3.58 -16.32
N GLU A 287 -2.84 -3.77 -17.22
CA GLU A 287 -2.77 -4.92 -18.13
C GLU A 287 -2.75 -6.25 -17.34
N LYS A 288 -1.94 -6.33 -16.31
CA LYS A 288 -1.83 -7.54 -15.46
C LYS A 288 -3.08 -7.85 -14.66
N MET A 289 -3.83 -6.83 -14.25
CA MET A 289 -5.02 -6.98 -13.41
C MET A 289 -6.31 -7.16 -14.21
N HIS A 290 -6.41 -6.54 -15.38
CA HIS A 290 -7.63 -6.51 -16.18
C HIS A 290 -7.51 -7.20 -17.55
N GLY A 291 -6.30 -7.60 -17.97
CA GLY A 291 -6.01 -8.09 -19.32
C GLY A 291 -5.66 -6.96 -20.30
N ALA A 292 -5.12 -7.36 -21.45
CA ALA A 292 -4.58 -6.44 -22.46
C ALA A 292 -5.62 -5.50 -23.13
N GLU A 293 -6.90 -5.81 -23.01
CA GLU A 293 -7.99 -5.02 -23.61
C GLU A 293 -8.48 -3.85 -22.72
N TYR A 294 -7.93 -3.69 -21.52
CA TYR A 294 -8.34 -2.59 -20.65
C TYR A 294 -7.93 -1.24 -21.25
N PRO A 295 -8.88 -0.27 -21.42
CA PRO A 295 -8.58 1.01 -22.00
C PRO A 295 -7.50 1.72 -21.17
N THR A 296 -6.35 1.98 -21.81
CA THR A 296 -5.24 2.62 -21.12
C THR A 296 -5.53 4.10 -20.92
N PRO A 297 -5.34 4.64 -19.71
CA PRO A 297 -5.73 6.01 -19.35
C PRO A 297 -4.95 7.11 -20.10
N PHE A 298 -3.85 6.76 -20.75
CA PHE A 298 -2.98 7.68 -21.49
C PHE A 298 -3.19 7.59 -23.02
N GLN A 299 -4.37 7.21 -23.49
CA GLN A 299 -4.73 7.29 -24.92
C GLN A 299 -5.03 8.74 -25.27
N GLY A 300 -4.07 9.44 -25.86
CA GLY A 300 -4.31 10.79 -26.36
C GLY A 300 -3.08 11.70 -26.48
N THR A 301 -1.89 11.22 -26.22
CA THR A 301 -0.68 11.94 -26.65
C THR A 301 -0.02 11.12 -27.76
N PRO A 302 -0.40 11.34 -29.04
CA PRO A 302 0.47 10.96 -30.14
C PRO A 302 1.74 11.77 -29.96
N ALA A 303 2.89 11.14 -30.13
CA ALA A 303 4.08 11.86 -30.53
C ALA A 303 3.78 12.48 -31.91
N GLU A 304 3.10 13.62 -31.92
CA GLU A 304 3.09 14.56 -33.01
C GLU A 304 3.79 15.81 -32.50
N ILE A 305 5.08 15.86 -32.71
CA ILE A 305 5.84 16.88 -33.43
C ILE A 305 7.20 16.28 -33.74
#